data_33644e6455a80cbf1239022410fabd8d
#
_entry.id   33644e6455a80cbf1239022410fabd8d
#
_cell.length_a   1.000
_cell.length_b   1.000
_cell.length_c   1.000
_cell.angle_alpha   90.00
_cell.angle_beta   90.00
_cell.angle_gamma   90.00
#
_symmetry.space_group_name_H-M   'P 1'
#
loop_
_entity.id
_entity.type
_entity.pdbx_description
1 polymer ?
#
loop_
_entity_poly.entity_id
_entity_poly.type
_entity_poly.pdbx_seq_one_letter_code
_entity_poly.pdbx_strand_id
1 'polypeptide(L)'
;MSEGKITGFEEILGNEMVKDHFKKAIANHKISHAYILTGEAGMGRKSIANAFAMTLLCEKGGSEPCMMCHSCKQVMSGNHPDLIYVTHEKPGSIGVDDVREQINDTIMIRPYSSYYKIYIVDEAEKMTVQAQNALLKTIEEPPSYAVI
;
A
#
# COMPACT_ATOMS: atom_id res chain seq x y z
N MET A 1 -20.28 -4.20 -0.93
CA MET A 1 -19.51 -4.60 0.19
C MET A 1 -19.17 -3.39 1.03
N SER A 2 -19.40 -3.49 2.27
CA SER A 2 -19.00 -2.40 3.10
C SER A 2 -17.51 -2.16 2.91
N GLU A 3 -17.13 -0.94 3.04
CA GLU A 3 -15.75 -0.52 3.02
C GLU A 3 -14.91 -1.28 3.96
N GLY A 4 -15.36 -2.31 4.42
CA GLY A 4 -14.67 -3.29 5.12
C GLY A 4 -13.73 -2.80 6.18
N LYS A 5 -13.79 -3.44 7.25
CA LYS A 5 -12.81 -3.35 8.29
C LYS A 5 -11.47 -3.81 7.72
N ILE A 6 -10.41 -3.08 7.93
CA ILE A 6 -9.08 -3.51 7.55
C ILE A 6 -8.66 -4.66 8.46
N THR A 7 -8.29 -5.78 7.86
CA THR A 7 -7.98 -7.01 8.60
C THR A 7 -6.67 -7.61 8.09
N GLY A 8 -6.24 -8.69 8.73
CA GLY A 8 -5.10 -9.46 8.26
C GLY A 8 -5.48 -10.37 7.10
N PHE A 9 -4.48 -11.04 6.53
CA PHE A 9 -4.67 -11.92 5.39
C PHE A 9 -5.63 -13.07 5.66
N GLU A 10 -5.62 -13.62 6.87
CA GLU A 10 -6.46 -14.75 7.20
C GLU A 10 -7.94 -14.45 7.14
N GLU A 11 -8.32 -13.21 7.38
CA GLU A 11 -9.71 -12.77 7.33
C GLU A 11 -10.21 -12.54 5.90
N ILE A 12 -9.31 -12.52 4.93
CA ILE A 12 -9.65 -12.26 3.53
C ILE A 12 -9.91 -13.59 2.84
N LEU A 13 -11.11 -13.75 2.28
CA LEU A 13 -11.46 -14.96 1.56
C LEU A 13 -10.92 -14.92 0.13
N GLY A 14 -10.41 -16.05 -0.33
CA GLY A 14 -9.89 -16.16 -1.69
C GLY A 14 -8.51 -15.55 -1.87
N ASN A 15 -8.05 -15.47 -3.12
CA ASN A 15 -6.76 -14.89 -3.50
C ASN A 15 -5.57 -15.55 -2.80
N GLU A 16 -5.64 -16.87 -2.63
CA GLU A 16 -4.63 -17.60 -1.86
C GLU A 16 -3.21 -17.44 -2.41
N MET A 17 -3.07 -17.40 -3.74
CA MET A 17 -1.76 -17.25 -4.37
C MET A 17 -1.13 -15.91 -4.03
N VAL A 18 -1.91 -14.84 -4.09
CA VAL A 18 -1.42 -13.49 -3.79
C VAL A 18 -1.08 -13.35 -2.31
N LYS A 19 -1.97 -13.83 -1.44
CA LYS A 19 -1.72 -13.80 0.01
C LYS A 19 -0.46 -14.56 0.36
N ASP A 20 -0.28 -15.73 -0.22
CA ASP A 20 0.89 -16.56 0.02
C ASP A 20 2.17 -15.87 -0.45
N HIS A 21 2.11 -15.21 -1.61
CA HIS A 21 3.24 -14.45 -2.12
C HIS A 21 3.67 -13.35 -1.14
N PHE A 22 2.73 -12.59 -0.62
CA PHE A 22 3.05 -11.53 0.33
C PHE A 22 3.60 -12.09 1.64
N LYS A 23 2.99 -13.15 2.17
CA LYS A 23 3.48 -13.78 3.40
C LYS A 23 4.92 -14.27 3.25
N LYS A 24 5.23 -14.88 2.11
CA LYS A 24 6.59 -15.36 1.83
C LYS A 24 7.58 -14.21 1.68
N ALA A 25 7.16 -13.14 1.00
CA ALA A 25 8.02 -11.97 0.84
C ALA A 25 8.38 -11.37 2.19
N ILE A 26 7.40 -11.27 3.09
CA ILE A 26 7.62 -10.74 4.42
C ILE A 26 8.53 -11.68 5.23
N ALA A 27 8.24 -12.97 5.21
CA ALA A 27 9.02 -13.95 5.97
C ALA A 27 10.48 -14.02 5.51
N ASN A 28 10.73 -13.83 4.22
CA ASN A 28 12.06 -13.91 3.65
C ASN A 28 12.76 -12.55 3.57
N HIS A 29 12.14 -11.50 4.09
CA HIS A 29 12.67 -10.13 4.02
C HIS A 29 12.98 -9.68 2.59
N LYS A 30 12.12 -10.06 1.64
CA LYS A 30 12.27 -9.73 0.22
C LYS A 30 11.09 -8.91 -0.27
N ILE A 31 10.86 -7.78 0.37
CA ILE A 31 9.78 -6.87 -0.01
C ILE A 31 10.24 -6.05 -1.22
N SER A 32 9.43 -6.05 -2.27
CA SER A 32 9.69 -5.22 -3.44
C SER A 32 9.25 -3.79 -3.18
N HIS A 33 9.82 -2.85 -3.93
CA HIS A 33 9.47 -1.44 -3.79
C HIS A 33 8.15 -1.08 -4.47
N ALA A 34 7.66 -1.92 -5.36
CA ALA A 34 6.40 -1.68 -6.06
C ALA A 34 5.67 -2.97 -6.34
N TYR A 35 4.34 -2.92 -6.22
CA TYR A 35 3.46 -4.04 -6.54
C TYR A 35 2.27 -3.53 -7.31
N ILE A 36 1.82 -4.32 -8.28
CA ILE A 36 0.57 -4.05 -8.99
C ILE A 36 -0.36 -5.23 -8.75
N LEU A 37 -1.51 -4.95 -8.15
CA LEU A 37 -2.55 -5.95 -7.93
C LEU A 37 -3.59 -5.82 -9.04
N THR A 38 -3.73 -6.86 -9.83
CA THR A 38 -4.66 -6.89 -10.95
C THR A 38 -5.83 -7.82 -10.67
N GLY A 39 -6.93 -7.59 -11.36
CA GLY A 39 -8.13 -8.42 -11.21
C GLY A 39 -9.38 -7.61 -11.45
N GLU A 40 -10.50 -8.29 -11.37
CA GLU A 40 -11.80 -7.66 -11.54
C GLU A 40 -12.22 -6.90 -10.26
N ALA A 41 -13.11 -5.95 -10.43
CA ALA A 41 -13.71 -5.25 -9.30
C ALA A 41 -14.38 -6.26 -8.36
N GLY A 42 -14.22 -6.05 -7.06
CA GLY A 42 -14.80 -6.94 -6.07
C GLY A 42 -13.97 -8.15 -5.69
N MET A 43 -12.77 -8.31 -6.26
CA MET A 43 -11.90 -9.43 -5.95
C MET A 43 -11.03 -9.23 -4.70
N GLY A 44 -11.21 -8.14 -3.98
CA GLY A 44 -10.51 -7.95 -2.71
C GLY A 44 -9.12 -7.35 -2.83
N ARG A 45 -8.78 -6.74 -3.96
CA ARG A 45 -7.46 -6.13 -4.15
C ARG A 45 -7.13 -5.09 -3.08
N LYS A 46 -8.08 -4.22 -2.78
CA LYS A 46 -7.88 -3.18 -1.77
C LYS A 46 -7.71 -3.78 -0.38
N SER A 47 -8.49 -4.81 -0.06
CA SER A 47 -8.36 -5.50 1.23
C SER A 47 -6.99 -6.14 1.38
N ILE A 48 -6.48 -6.75 0.31
CA ILE A 48 -5.15 -7.37 0.32
C ILE A 48 -4.07 -6.30 0.47
N ALA A 49 -4.18 -5.19 -0.24
CA ALA A 49 -3.22 -4.10 -0.13
C ALA A 49 -3.18 -3.54 1.29
N ASN A 50 -4.34 -3.34 1.89
CA ASN A 50 -4.43 -2.85 3.27
C ASN A 50 -3.85 -3.86 4.27
N ALA A 51 -4.13 -5.14 4.09
CA ALA A 51 -3.57 -6.19 4.96
C ALA A 51 -2.05 -6.25 4.85
N PHE A 52 -1.52 -6.15 3.64
CA PHE A 52 -0.08 -6.14 3.42
C PHE A 52 0.56 -4.92 4.09
N ALA A 53 -0.01 -3.74 3.87
CA ALA A 53 0.49 -2.51 4.48
C ALA A 53 0.47 -2.60 6.01
N MET A 54 -0.64 -3.06 6.58
CA MET A 54 -0.75 -3.19 8.04
C MET A 54 0.28 -4.20 8.58
N THR A 55 0.51 -5.29 7.86
CA THR A 55 1.50 -6.28 8.26
C THR A 55 2.91 -5.70 8.27
N LEU A 56 3.26 -4.94 7.24
CA LEU A 56 4.57 -4.28 7.16
C LEU A 56 4.76 -3.25 8.26
N LEU A 57 3.70 -2.54 8.64
CA LEU A 57 3.76 -1.49 9.65
C LEU A 57 3.58 -2.03 11.06
N CYS A 58 3.16 -3.28 11.22
CA CYS A 58 2.95 -3.89 12.53
C CYS A 58 4.25 -3.96 13.32
N GLU A 59 4.19 -3.56 14.57
CA GLU A 59 5.36 -3.51 15.45
C GLU A 59 5.88 -4.90 15.84
N LYS A 60 5.09 -5.94 15.64
CA LYS A 60 5.49 -7.31 15.97
C LYS A 60 6.38 -7.95 14.91
N GLY A 61 6.35 -7.46 13.68
CA GLY A 61 7.22 -7.95 12.62
C GLY A 61 6.90 -9.33 12.08
N GLY A 62 5.69 -9.85 12.29
CA GLY A 62 5.30 -11.16 11.77
C GLY A 62 4.75 -11.12 10.36
N SER A 63 4.27 -12.25 9.87
CA SER A 63 3.66 -12.37 8.55
C SER A 63 2.15 -12.11 8.55
N GLU A 64 1.59 -11.84 9.73
CA GLU A 64 0.22 -11.38 9.92
C GLU A 64 0.26 -10.18 10.86
N PRO A 65 -0.64 -9.20 10.68
CA PRO A 65 -0.67 -8.08 11.62
C PRO A 65 -1.23 -8.56 12.96
N CYS A 66 -0.69 -8.01 14.05
CA CYS A 66 -1.15 -8.42 15.39
C CYS A 66 -2.53 -7.84 15.73
N MET A 67 -2.96 -6.80 15.03
CA MET A 67 -4.24 -6.11 15.23
C MET A 67 -4.35 -5.37 16.57
N MET A 68 -3.31 -5.38 17.38
CA MET A 68 -3.36 -4.83 18.74
C MET A 68 -2.34 -3.74 19.01
N CYS A 69 -1.23 -3.69 18.26
CA CYS A 69 -0.22 -2.66 18.49
C CYS A 69 -0.70 -1.29 18.03
N HIS A 70 0.01 -0.25 18.43
CA HIS A 70 -0.36 1.12 18.06
C HIS A 70 -0.42 1.32 16.55
N SER A 71 0.57 0.78 15.82
CA SER A 71 0.58 0.89 14.36
C SER A 71 -0.63 0.21 13.70
N CYS A 72 -0.98 -1.00 14.13
CA CYS A 72 -2.15 -1.68 13.59
C CYS A 72 -3.43 -0.88 13.86
N LYS A 73 -3.56 -0.35 15.06
CA LYS A 73 -4.71 0.48 15.41
C LYS A 73 -4.79 1.74 14.56
N GLN A 74 -3.66 2.39 14.30
CA GLN A 74 -3.62 3.56 13.43
C GLN A 74 -4.01 3.22 11.98
N VAL A 75 -3.56 2.09 11.46
CA VAL A 75 -3.95 1.65 10.11
C VAL A 75 -5.46 1.41 10.06
N MET A 76 -6.00 0.70 11.05
CA MET A 76 -7.43 0.39 11.09
C MET A 76 -8.30 1.64 11.20
N SER A 77 -7.81 2.68 11.86
CA SER A 77 -8.55 3.94 11.99
C SER A 77 -8.28 4.93 10.85
N GLY A 78 -7.38 4.59 9.92
CA GLY A 78 -7.07 5.46 8.80
C GLY A 78 -6.12 6.59 9.13
N ASN A 79 -5.39 6.52 10.23
CA ASN A 79 -4.56 7.61 10.74
C ASN A 79 -3.06 7.30 10.80
N HIS A 80 -2.60 6.23 10.17
CA HIS A 80 -1.16 5.93 10.24
C HIS A 80 -0.35 6.90 9.37
N PRO A 81 0.64 7.59 9.95
CA PRO A 81 1.38 8.62 9.20
C PRO A 81 2.27 8.07 8.08
N ASP A 82 2.62 6.78 8.14
CA ASP A 82 3.49 6.17 7.15
C ASP A 82 2.73 5.35 6.10
N LEU A 83 1.41 5.38 6.14
CA LEU A 83 0.55 4.78 5.11
C LEU A 83 -0.25 5.89 4.45
N ILE A 84 0.04 6.13 3.18
CA ILE A 84 -0.55 7.22 2.42
C ILE A 84 -1.42 6.67 1.30
N TYR A 85 -2.70 7.06 1.31
CA TYR A 85 -3.61 6.73 0.22
C TYR A 85 -3.61 7.90 -0.75
N VAL A 86 -3.25 7.64 -1.99
CA VAL A 86 -3.22 8.69 -3.01
C VAL A 86 -4.65 9.06 -3.40
N THR A 87 -4.96 10.35 -3.30
CA THR A 87 -6.29 10.87 -3.63
C THR A 87 -6.23 11.65 -4.94
N HIS A 88 -7.39 11.87 -5.55
CA HIS A 88 -7.49 12.66 -6.78
C HIS A 88 -8.82 13.39 -6.82
N GLU A 89 -8.80 14.59 -7.40
CA GLU A 89 -9.99 15.43 -7.46
C GLU A 89 -10.97 14.96 -8.54
N LYS A 90 -10.44 14.53 -9.70
CA LYS A 90 -11.29 14.07 -10.79
C LYS A 90 -11.66 12.61 -10.59
N PRO A 91 -12.97 12.28 -10.58
CA PRO A 91 -13.37 10.87 -10.32
C PRO A 91 -12.82 9.86 -11.34
N GLY A 92 -12.64 10.27 -12.57
CA GLY A 92 -12.23 9.38 -13.65
C GLY A 92 -10.76 9.36 -13.96
N SER A 93 -9.95 10.18 -13.30
CA SER A 93 -8.52 10.19 -13.62
C SER A 93 -7.65 10.58 -12.43
N ILE A 94 -6.46 10.01 -12.40
CA ILE A 94 -5.40 10.36 -11.47
C ILE A 94 -4.37 11.11 -12.30
N GLY A 95 -4.23 12.40 -12.05
CA GLY A 95 -3.37 13.26 -12.84
C GLY A 95 -1.93 13.27 -12.35
N VAL A 96 -1.06 13.89 -13.16
CA VAL A 96 0.36 13.99 -12.83
C VAL A 96 0.59 14.76 -11.52
N ASP A 97 -0.21 15.79 -11.26
CA ASP A 97 -0.06 16.55 -10.02
C ASP A 97 -0.44 15.74 -8.80
N ASP A 98 -1.45 14.87 -8.92
CA ASP A 98 -1.83 13.97 -7.84
C ASP A 98 -0.66 13.08 -7.44
N VAL A 99 0.06 12.54 -8.43
CA VAL A 99 1.21 11.68 -8.19
C VAL A 99 2.41 12.48 -7.68
N ARG A 100 2.70 13.61 -8.31
CA ARG A 100 3.86 14.42 -7.91
C ARG A 100 3.75 14.93 -6.50
N GLU A 101 2.62 15.52 -6.14
CA GLU A 101 2.45 16.14 -4.84
C GLU A 101 2.37 15.10 -3.72
N GLN A 102 1.74 13.98 -3.97
CA GLN A 102 1.52 12.99 -2.93
C GLN A 102 2.60 11.92 -2.85
N ILE A 103 3.27 11.60 -3.94
CA ILE A 103 4.31 10.57 -3.96
C ILE A 103 5.69 11.19 -4.17
N ASN A 104 5.93 11.77 -5.34
CA ASN A 104 7.29 12.23 -5.70
C ASN A 104 7.85 13.24 -4.70
N ASP A 105 7.04 14.20 -4.29
CA ASP A 105 7.49 15.27 -3.40
C ASP A 105 7.65 14.84 -1.94
N THR A 106 7.09 13.70 -1.56
CA THR A 106 7.09 13.23 -0.17
C THR A 106 7.95 12.01 0.08
N ILE A 107 8.27 11.26 -0.96
CA ILE A 107 8.86 9.92 -0.80
C ILE A 107 10.26 9.96 -0.19
N MET A 108 11.00 11.04 -0.39
CA MET A 108 12.33 11.18 0.18
C MET A 108 12.32 11.55 1.66
N ILE A 109 11.15 11.88 2.19
CA ILE A 109 10.99 12.13 3.62
C ILE A 109 10.85 10.77 4.30
N ARG A 110 11.70 10.49 5.27
CA ARG A 110 11.71 9.20 5.95
C ARG A 110 10.40 8.90 6.66
N PRO A 111 10.09 7.61 6.89
CA PRO A 111 8.91 7.25 7.68
C PRO A 111 8.95 7.91 9.05
N TYR A 112 7.77 8.29 9.52
CA TYR A 112 7.66 8.96 10.81
C TYR A 112 7.90 8.01 11.99
N SER A 113 7.29 6.82 11.95
CA SER A 113 7.34 5.91 13.09
C SER A 113 7.65 4.45 12.73
N SER A 114 7.73 4.12 11.45
CA SER A 114 7.90 2.74 10.98
C SER A 114 9.17 2.57 10.17
N TYR A 115 9.47 1.33 9.79
CA TYR A 115 10.59 1.03 8.89
C TYR A 115 10.20 1.22 7.43
N TYR A 116 8.92 1.33 7.13
CA TYR A 116 8.40 1.46 5.77
C TYR A 116 7.54 2.68 5.63
N LYS A 117 7.56 3.26 4.43
CA LYS A 117 6.64 4.31 4.02
C LYS A 117 5.88 3.76 2.82
N ILE A 118 4.57 3.63 2.96
CA ILE A 118 3.74 2.88 2.02
C ILE A 118 2.74 3.80 1.36
N TYR A 119 2.65 3.67 0.03
CA TYR A 119 1.66 4.40 -0.77
C TYR A 119 0.73 3.42 -1.43
N ILE A 120 -0.56 3.63 -1.28
CA ILE A 120 -1.59 2.83 -1.96
C ILE A 120 -2.28 3.72 -2.97
N VAL A 121 -2.25 3.28 -4.24
CA VAL A 121 -2.93 3.96 -5.34
C VAL A 121 -4.09 3.08 -5.76
N ASP A 122 -5.29 3.43 -5.33
CA ASP A 122 -6.50 2.70 -5.69
C ASP A 122 -6.90 3.07 -7.12
N GLU A 123 -7.41 2.10 -7.87
CA GLU A 123 -7.80 2.30 -9.26
C GLU A 123 -6.68 2.91 -10.12
N ALA A 124 -5.49 2.30 -10.02
CA ALA A 124 -4.28 2.81 -10.68
C ALA A 124 -4.41 2.92 -12.21
N GLU A 125 -5.33 2.17 -12.80
CA GLU A 125 -5.61 2.27 -14.23
C GLU A 125 -6.12 3.65 -14.63
N LYS A 126 -6.60 4.45 -13.69
CA LYS A 126 -7.04 5.82 -13.95
C LYS A 126 -5.91 6.83 -14.09
N MET A 127 -4.67 6.40 -13.84
CA MET A 127 -3.52 7.31 -14.00
C MET A 127 -3.35 7.72 -15.47
N THR A 128 -3.17 9.02 -15.68
CA THR A 128 -2.81 9.53 -17.01
C THR A 128 -1.40 9.04 -17.37
N VAL A 129 -1.05 9.12 -18.65
CA VAL A 129 0.30 8.74 -19.10
C VAL A 129 1.36 9.58 -18.38
N GLN A 130 1.11 10.86 -18.19
CA GLN A 130 2.02 11.74 -17.46
C GLN A 130 2.18 11.32 -16.00
N ALA A 131 1.07 10.92 -15.35
CA ALA A 131 1.10 10.42 -13.99
C ALA A 131 1.92 9.13 -13.89
N GLN A 132 1.70 8.21 -14.82
CA GLN A 132 2.46 6.96 -14.88
C GLN A 132 3.95 7.22 -15.04
N ASN A 133 4.32 8.13 -15.93
CA ASN A 133 5.73 8.47 -16.16
C ASN A 133 6.37 9.11 -14.92
N ALA A 134 5.65 9.96 -14.22
CA ALA A 134 6.14 10.55 -12.98
C ALA A 134 6.38 9.49 -11.91
N LEU A 135 5.47 8.54 -11.79
CA LEU A 135 5.60 7.45 -10.84
C LEU A 135 6.77 6.52 -11.17
N LEU A 136 6.94 6.20 -12.45
CA LEU A 136 8.03 5.33 -12.89
C LEU A 136 9.41 5.87 -12.50
N LYS A 137 9.61 7.17 -12.57
CA LYS A 137 10.88 7.79 -12.16
C LYS A 137 11.22 7.47 -10.71
N THR A 138 10.22 7.50 -9.84
CA THR A 138 10.40 7.18 -8.43
C THR A 138 10.62 5.69 -8.22
N ILE A 139 9.90 4.86 -8.95
CA ILE A 139 10.01 3.40 -8.83
C ILE A 139 11.38 2.89 -9.28
N GLU A 140 12.00 3.57 -10.25
CA GLU A 140 13.33 3.17 -10.76
C GLU A 140 14.44 3.36 -9.73
N GLU A 141 14.34 4.40 -8.91
CA GLU A 141 15.33 4.70 -7.88
C GLU A 141 14.66 5.03 -6.54
N PRO A 142 13.97 4.04 -5.94
CA PRO A 142 13.23 4.31 -4.71
C PRO A 142 14.13 4.35 -3.49
N PRO A 143 13.76 5.13 -2.46
CA PRO A 143 14.42 5.00 -1.17
C PRO A 143 14.22 3.59 -0.60
N SER A 144 15.14 3.14 0.22
CA SER A 144 15.12 1.77 0.76
C SER A 144 13.85 1.41 1.53
N TYR A 145 13.20 2.40 2.12
CA TYR A 145 12.01 2.20 2.96
C TYR A 145 10.68 2.27 2.20
N ALA A 146 10.70 2.64 0.92
CA ALA A 146 9.47 2.92 0.18
C ALA A 146 8.85 1.66 -0.43
N VAL A 147 7.52 1.56 -0.32
CA VAL A 147 6.71 0.53 -0.98
C VAL A 147 5.49 1.22 -1.60
N ILE A 148 5.24 0.95 -2.86
CA ILE A 148 4.12 1.57 -3.60
C ILE A 148 3.21 0.50 -4.17
#